data_1f71c0b6580b8100a6e281706f708830
#
_entry.id   1f71c0b6580b8100a6e281706f708830
#
_cell.length_a   1.000
_cell.length_b   1.000
_cell.length_c   1.000
_cell.angle_alpha   90.00
_cell.angle_beta   90.00
_cell.angle_gamma   90.00
#
_symmetry.space_group_name_H-M   'P 1'
#
loop_
_entity.id
_entity.type
_entity.pdbx_description
1 polymer ?
#
loop_
_entity_poly.entity_id
_entity_poly.type
_entity_poly.pdbx_seq_one_letter_code
_entity_poly.pdbx_strand_id
1 'polypeptide(L)'
;MDDYQRSLYEKFTQFLICRDDAPYPPAHKGEYLEEYFVRQFLQDEIQYDRYFIPIHWTAVFNYKVKEGLHKGSENWKLRQALFVSLQGLDHSKKYFTVSTHDDAPQGNFEYDVKHFYAGGRSELPHTFPIPVIWSGFEHVPDIQKMIFCSFIGSITHDIRPKLLV
;
A
#
# COMPACT_ATOMS: atom_id res chain seq x y z
N MET A 1 -14.46 8.62 14.98
CA MET A 1 -12.99 8.35 15.23
C MET A 1 -12.68 8.68 16.67
N ASP A 2 -12.12 7.72 17.44
CA ASP A 2 -11.75 7.92 18.85
C ASP A 2 -10.41 8.69 18.99
N ASP A 3 -10.05 9.05 20.23
CA ASP A 3 -8.84 9.86 20.49
C ASP A 3 -7.55 9.11 20.16
N TYR A 4 -7.52 7.79 20.35
CA TYR A 4 -6.35 7.01 20.01
C TYR A 4 -6.13 6.95 18.48
N GLN A 5 -7.18 6.72 17.71
CA GLN A 5 -7.08 6.76 16.24
C GLN A 5 -6.65 8.14 15.73
N ARG A 6 -7.10 9.22 16.40
CA ARG A 6 -6.66 10.58 16.09
C ARG A 6 -5.16 10.75 16.35
N SER A 7 -4.66 10.24 17.48
CA SER A 7 -3.24 10.29 17.81
C SER A 7 -2.37 9.52 16.81
N LEU A 8 -2.88 8.42 16.23
CA LEU A 8 -2.20 7.72 15.14
C LEU A 8 -2.10 8.59 13.88
N TYR A 9 -3.16 9.31 13.51
CA TYR A 9 -3.09 10.24 12.38
C TYR A 9 -2.03 11.31 12.60
N GLU A 10 -1.98 11.92 13.77
CA GLU A 10 -0.97 12.93 14.12
C GLU A 10 0.43 12.33 14.04
N LYS A 11 0.64 11.15 14.64
CA LYS A 11 1.92 10.44 14.65
C LYS A 11 2.43 10.10 13.25
N PHE A 12 1.54 9.68 12.35
CA PHE A 12 1.90 9.21 11.01
C PHE A 12 1.72 10.26 9.90
N THR A 13 1.31 11.50 10.23
CA THR A 13 1.09 12.58 9.26
C THR A 13 2.26 12.78 8.29
N GLN A 14 3.50 12.70 8.77
CA GLN A 14 4.69 12.84 7.94
C GLN A 14 4.85 11.77 6.86
N PHE A 15 4.11 10.66 6.94
CA PHE A 15 4.12 9.56 5.97
C PHE A 15 2.90 9.59 5.04
N LEU A 16 2.05 10.59 5.15
CA LEU A 16 0.98 10.90 4.21
C LEU A 16 1.53 11.80 3.07
N ILE A 17 2.55 11.30 2.40
CA ILE A 17 3.28 12.03 1.36
C ILE A 17 2.41 12.18 0.13
N CYS A 18 2.48 13.35 -0.51
CA CYS A 18 1.83 13.56 -1.80
C CYS A 18 2.47 12.67 -2.88
N ARG A 19 1.66 12.07 -3.72
CA ARG A 19 2.09 11.22 -4.83
C ARG A 19 2.96 11.95 -5.87
N ASP A 20 2.88 13.29 -5.95
CA ASP A 20 3.68 14.06 -6.90
C ASP A 20 5.17 13.92 -6.65
N ASP A 21 5.55 13.52 -5.42
CA ASP A 21 6.92 13.19 -5.05
C ASP A 21 7.30 11.74 -5.37
N ALA A 22 6.35 10.90 -5.79
CA ALA A 22 6.57 9.50 -6.10
C ALA A 22 6.62 9.27 -7.62
N PRO A 23 7.68 8.64 -8.16
CA PRO A 23 7.81 8.41 -9.60
C PRO A 23 6.95 7.27 -10.13
N TYR A 24 6.08 6.69 -9.32
CA TYR A 24 5.28 5.51 -9.66
C TYR A 24 3.89 5.93 -10.17
N PRO A 25 3.43 5.39 -11.30
CA PRO A 25 2.12 5.73 -11.82
C PRO A 25 1.02 5.28 -10.86
N PRO A 26 0.03 6.13 -10.60
CA PRO A 26 -1.08 5.81 -9.72
C PRO A 26 -1.99 4.73 -10.30
N ALA A 27 -2.58 3.92 -9.45
CA ALA A 27 -3.39 2.79 -9.85
C ALA A 27 -4.78 3.18 -10.36
N HIS A 28 -5.37 4.26 -9.87
CA HIS A 28 -6.74 4.65 -10.20
C HIS A 28 -6.89 6.16 -10.29
N LYS A 29 -7.27 6.69 -11.48
CA LYS A 29 -7.49 8.14 -11.72
C LYS A 29 -6.42 9.03 -11.10
N GLY A 30 -5.22 8.52 -11.01
CA GLY A 30 -4.13 9.24 -10.40
C GLY A 30 -4.03 9.09 -8.88
N GLU A 31 -4.73 8.18 -8.23
CA GLU A 31 -4.73 7.99 -6.78
C GLU A 31 -4.25 6.58 -6.42
N TYR A 32 -3.38 6.44 -5.41
CA TYR A 32 -3.02 5.13 -4.87
C TYR A 32 -4.15 4.59 -4.00
N LEU A 33 -4.19 3.26 -3.85
CA LEU A 33 -5.18 2.60 -3.00
C LEU A 33 -5.12 3.11 -1.56
N GLU A 34 -3.92 3.32 -1.00
CA GLU A 34 -3.73 3.85 0.34
C GLU A 34 -4.28 5.27 0.48
N GLU A 35 -4.05 6.15 -0.51
CA GLU A 35 -4.58 7.52 -0.50
C GLU A 35 -6.11 7.51 -0.51
N TYR A 36 -6.68 6.71 -1.41
CA TYR A 36 -8.13 6.51 -1.48
C TYR A 36 -8.67 5.99 -0.15
N PHE A 37 -8.03 4.98 0.43
CA PHE A 37 -8.48 4.36 1.68
C PHE A 37 -8.37 5.33 2.86
N VAL A 38 -7.26 6.05 3.02
CA VAL A 38 -7.10 7.09 4.06
C VAL A 38 -8.23 8.12 3.98
N ARG A 39 -8.53 8.60 2.79
CA ARG A 39 -9.60 9.58 2.57
C ARG A 39 -10.98 9.02 2.91
N GLN A 40 -11.29 7.78 2.51
CA GLN A 40 -12.57 7.13 2.84
C GLN A 40 -12.68 6.86 4.33
N PHE A 41 -11.63 6.34 4.95
CA PHE A 41 -11.61 6.03 6.38
C PHE A 41 -11.87 7.27 7.26
N LEU A 42 -11.37 8.45 6.85
CA LEU A 42 -11.64 9.70 7.54
C LEU A 42 -13.11 10.15 7.46
N GLN A 43 -13.82 9.75 6.41
CA GLN A 43 -15.22 10.08 6.18
C GLN A 43 -16.18 9.03 6.77
N ASP A 44 -15.65 7.85 7.09
CA ASP A 44 -16.42 6.71 7.55
C ASP A 44 -16.77 6.84 9.04
N GLU A 45 -18.03 6.56 9.37
CA GLU A 45 -18.48 6.43 10.75
C GLU A 45 -18.37 4.98 11.27
N ILE A 46 -17.83 4.06 10.46
CA ILE A 46 -17.72 2.64 10.79
C ILE A 46 -16.72 2.45 11.91
N GLN A 47 -17.13 1.71 12.93
CA GLN A 47 -16.21 1.27 13.98
C GLN A 47 -15.55 -0.04 13.56
N TYR A 48 -14.21 -0.03 13.57
CA TYR A 48 -13.40 -1.21 13.27
C TYR A 48 -12.91 -1.86 14.57
N ASP A 49 -12.68 -3.16 14.53
CA ASP A 49 -12.09 -3.92 15.66
C ASP A 49 -10.58 -3.69 15.81
N ARG A 50 -9.99 -2.90 14.91
CA ARG A 50 -8.56 -2.61 14.81
C ARG A 50 -8.34 -1.13 14.50
N TYR A 51 -7.22 -0.61 14.98
CA TYR A 51 -6.78 0.75 14.66
C TYR A 51 -6.09 0.80 13.30
N PHE A 52 -6.42 1.79 12.52
CA PHE A 52 -5.81 2.02 11.22
C PHE A 52 -4.48 2.76 11.35
N ILE A 53 -3.42 2.23 10.73
CA ILE A 53 -2.13 2.92 10.59
C ILE A 53 -2.14 3.65 9.25
N PRO A 54 -2.31 4.98 9.23
CA PRO A 54 -2.45 5.77 8.00
C PRO A 54 -1.08 6.08 7.40
N ILE A 55 -0.67 5.31 6.40
CA ILE A 55 0.59 5.49 5.69
C ILE A 55 0.34 5.38 4.19
N HIS A 56 0.89 6.31 3.42
CA HIS A 56 1.00 6.21 1.97
C HIS A 56 2.22 5.37 1.61
N TRP A 57 2.12 4.05 1.78
CA TRP A 57 3.23 3.10 1.63
C TRP A 57 3.94 3.23 0.30
N THR A 58 3.18 3.25 -0.80
CA THR A 58 3.75 3.37 -2.15
C THR A 58 4.53 4.68 -2.30
N ALA A 59 4.00 5.78 -1.81
CA ALA A 59 4.69 7.07 -1.86
C ALA A 59 5.96 7.07 -1.01
N VAL A 60 5.90 6.55 0.23
CA VAL A 60 7.07 6.45 1.12
C VAL A 60 8.18 5.59 0.51
N PHE A 61 7.83 4.43 -0.05
CA PHE A 61 8.82 3.50 -0.61
C PHE A 61 9.40 3.99 -1.95
N ASN A 62 8.65 4.77 -2.71
CA ASN A 62 9.12 5.36 -3.96
C ASN A 62 9.63 6.80 -3.82
N TYR A 63 9.57 7.40 -2.62
CA TYR A 63 10.02 8.75 -2.37
C TYR A 63 11.47 8.92 -2.82
N LYS A 64 11.70 9.84 -3.77
CA LYS A 64 13.03 10.15 -4.30
C LYS A 64 13.91 8.93 -4.61
N VAL A 65 13.31 7.83 -5.03
CA VAL A 65 14.04 6.58 -5.31
C VAL A 65 15.10 6.76 -6.39
N LYS A 66 14.91 7.70 -7.32
CA LYS A 66 15.88 8.05 -8.38
C LYS A 66 17.17 8.65 -7.84
N GLU A 67 17.15 9.23 -6.64
CA GLU A 67 18.33 9.76 -5.95
C GLU A 67 19.16 8.65 -5.28
N GLY A 68 18.67 7.41 -5.35
CA GLY A 68 19.30 6.22 -4.79
C GLY A 68 18.86 5.93 -3.34
N LEU A 69 18.88 4.65 -3.01
CA LEU A 69 18.55 4.14 -1.67
C LEU A 69 19.86 3.80 -0.94
N HIS A 70 20.62 4.79 -0.60
CA HIS A 70 21.85 4.62 0.19
C HIS A 70 21.68 5.21 1.59
N LYS A 71 22.49 4.75 2.53
CA LYS A 71 22.49 5.24 3.92
C LYS A 71 22.71 6.75 3.95
N GLY A 72 21.75 7.47 4.55
CA GLY A 72 21.78 8.94 4.66
C GLY A 72 21.00 9.68 3.56
N SER A 73 20.53 9.00 2.51
CA SER A 73 19.59 9.60 1.55
C SER A 73 18.28 9.98 2.24
N GLU A 74 17.52 10.89 1.62
CA GLU A 74 16.23 11.32 2.17
C GLU A 74 15.23 10.16 2.25
N ASN A 75 15.18 9.32 1.22
CA ASN A 75 14.35 8.12 1.26
C ASN A 75 14.74 7.18 2.40
N TRP A 76 16.05 6.94 2.60
CA TRP A 76 16.52 6.11 3.72
C TRP A 76 16.12 6.70 5.08
N LYS A 77 16.30 8.01 5.28
CA LYS A 77 15.90 8.70 6.53
C LYS A 77 14.41 8.59 6.79
N LEU A 78 13.59 8.80 5.73
CA LEU A 78 12.13 8.68 5.82
C LEU A 78 11.71 7.27 6.23
N ARG A 79 12.28 6.24 5.61
CA ARG A 79 12.00 4.85 5.98
C ARG A 79 12.46 4.52 7.40
N GLN A 80 13.61 5.02 7.84
CA GLN A 80 14.05 4.83 9.23
C GLN A 80 13.07 5.50 10.21
N ALA A 81 12.64 6.73 9.95
CA ALA A 81 11.64 7.41 10.76
C ALA A 81 10.32 6.62 10.82
N LEU A 82 9.90 6.03 9.70
CA LEU A 82 8.72 5.17 9.65
C LEU A 82 8.89 3.95 10.56
N PHE A 83 10.00 3.22 10.46
CA PHE A 83 10.25 2.04 11.30
C PHE A 83 10.27 2.39 12.79
N VAL A 84 10.91 3.49 13.18
CA VAL A 84 10.90 3.98 14.57
C VAL A 84 9.47 4.30 15.03
N SER A 85 8.67 4.95 14.17
CA SER A 85 7.28 5.25 14.49
C SER A 85 6.42 4.01 14.68
N LEU A 86 6.64 2.99 13.85
CA LEU A 86 5.95 1.70 13.95
C LEU A 86 6.36 0.93 15.23
N GLN A 87 7.65 0.89 15.57
CA GLN A 87 8.12 0.26 16.80
C GLN A 87 7.58 0.92 18.08
N GLY A 88 7.28 2.21 18.02
CA GLY A 88 6.69 2.95 19.13
C GLY A 88 5.17 2.87 19.23
N LEU A 89 4.52 1.88 18.60
CA LEU A 89 3.09 1.62 18.78
C LEU A 89 2.81 0.85 20.07
N ASP A 90 1.60 0.96 20.57
CA ASP A 90 1.14 0.21 21.77
C ASP A 90 0.90 -1.26 21.39
N HIS A 91 1.75 -2.17 21.86
CA HIS A 91 1.71 -3.59 21.55
C HIS A 91 0.45 -4.30 22.09
N SER A 92 -0.30 -3.67 22.98
CA SER A 92 -1.58 -4.21 23.49
C SER A 92 -2.74 -4.00 22.53
N LYS A 93 -2.57 -3.19 21.50
CA LYS A 93 -3.60 -2.85 20.52
C LYS A 93 -3.49 -3.70 19.26
N LYS A 94 -4.59 -3.78 18.52
CA LYS A 94 -4.65 -4.45 17.22
C LYS A 94 -4.69 -3.41 16.12
N TYR A 95 -3.93 -3.63 15.06
CA TYR A 95 -3.79 -2.68 13.97
C TYR A 95 -4.12 -3.28 12.62
N PHE A 96 -4.33 -2.42 11.64
CA PHE A 96 -4.31 -2.78 10.24
C PHE A 96 -3.74 -1.64 9.40
N THR A 97 -3.26 -1.97 8.21
CA THR A 97 -2.79 -1.00 7.22
C THR A 97 -3.10 -1.49 5.82
N VAL A 98 -3.13 -0.58 4.85
CA VAL A 98 -3.45 -0.85 3.44
C VAL A 98 -2.30 -0.39 2.57
N SER A 99 -1.90 -1.18 1.58
CA SER A 99 -0.82 -0.84 0.66
C SER A 99 -1.08 -1.34 -0.75
N THR A 100 -0.64 -0.57 -1.74
CA THR A 100 -0.52 -1.03 -3.13
C THR A 100 0.89 -1.57 -3.43
N HIS A 101 1.88 -1.18 -2.65
CA HIS A 101 3.29 -1.52 -2.89
C HIS A 101 3.60 -2.97 -2.51
N ASP A 102 4.26 -3.71 -3.41
CA ASP A 102 4.55 -5.15 -3.25
C ASP A 102 5.50 -5.45 -2.08
N ASP A 103 6.41 -4.52 -1.77
CA ASP A 103 7.43 -4.69 -0.73
C ASP A 103 7.03 -4.07 0.62
N ALA A 104 5.87 -3.44 0.71
CA ALA A 104 5.39 -2.84 1.95
C ALA A 104 4.22 -3.65 2.53
N PRO A 105 4.14 -3.78 3.82
CA PRO A 105 5.14 -3.61 4.86
C PRO A 105 5.87 -4.92 5.15
N GLN A 106 7.14 -4.96 4.88
CA GLN A 106 7.97 -6.11 5.25
C GLN A 106 8.55 -5.87 6.65
N GLY A 107 8.19 -6.70 7.60
CA GLY A 107 8.76 -6.66 8.94
C GLY A 107 8.06 -7.62 9.89
N ASN A 108 8.81 -8.20 10.81
CA ASN A 108 8.25 -8.86 11.97
C ASN A 108 7.82 -7.78 12.96
N PHE A 109 6.52 -7.53 13.01
CA PHE A 109 5.97 -6.65 14.05
C PHE A 109 5.72 -7.48 15.30
N GLU A 110 6.13 -6.95 16.44
CA GLU A 110 5.93 -7.59 17.75
C GLU A 110 4.48 -7.43 18.28
N TYR A 111 3.59 -6.87 17.46
CA TYR A 111 2.19 -6.60 17.78
C TYR A 111 1.25 -7.11 16.68
N ASP A 112 -0.03 -7.25 17.01
CA ASP A 112 -1.05 -7.76 16.08
C ASP A 112 -1.39 -6.72 15.01
N VAL A 113 -0.86 -6.91 13.81
CA VAL A 113 -1.16 -6.06 12.65
C VAL A 113 -1.60 -6.90 11.46
N LYS A 114 -2.68 -6.48 10.80
CA LYS A 114 -3.14 -7.03 9.52
C LYS A 114 -2.72 -6.12 8.38
N HIS A 115 -2.10 -6.70 7.38
CA HIS A 115 -1.67 -6.00 6.18
C HIS A 115 -2.57 -6.34 5.00
N PHE A 116 -3.30 -5.37 4.50
CA PHE A 116 -4.11 -5.48 3.31
C PHE A 116 -3.35 -4.89 2.13
N TYR A 117 -2.96 -5.71 1.15
CA TYR A 117 -2.16 -5.20 0.05
C TYR A 117 -2.41 -5.89 -1.29
N ALA A 118 -2.16 -5.17 -2.38
CA ALA A 118 -2.48 -5.62 -3.74
C ALA A 118 -1.58 -6.77 -4.23
N GLY A 119 -0.35 -6.87 -3.76
CA GLY A 119 0.63 -7.88 -4.16
C GLY A 119 0.52 -9.24 -3.45
N GLY A 120 -0.47 -9.44 -2.61
CA GLY A 120 -0.80 -10.62 -1.79
C GLY A 120 0.19 -11.80 -1.83
N ARG A 121 1.14 -11.86 -0.89
CA ARG A 121 1.95 -13.05 -0.67
C ARG A 121 1.29 -13.90 0.41
N SER A 122 0.65 -14.99 0.02
CA SER A 122 -0.02 -15.91 0.95
C SER A 122 0.93 -16.57 1.97
N GLU A 123 2.24 -16.50 1.71
CA GLU A 123 3.27 -17.08 2.57
C GLU A 123 3.62 -16.20 3.78
N LEU A 124 3.27 -14.91 3.74
CA LEU A 124 3.54 -14.02 4.84
C LEU A 124 2.38 -14.05 5.84
N PRO A 125 2.62 -14.38 7.11
CA PRO A 125 1.59 -14.35 8.13
C PRO A 125 1.01 -12.93 8.25
N HIS A 126 -0.29 -12.85 8.51
CA HIS A 126 -1.02 -11.59 8.70
C HIS A 126 -1.19 -10.70 7.45
N THR A 127 -0.93 -11.22 6.26
CA THR A 127 -1.15 -10.50 5.00
C THR A 127 -2.43 -10.97 4.31
N PHE A 128 -3.17 -10.02 3.77
CA PHE A 128 -4.44 -10.25 3.11
C PHE A 128 -4.43 -9.61 1.73
N PRO A 129 -4.60 -10.40 0.66
CA PRO A 129 -4.68 -9.84 -0.68
C PRO A 129 -5.97 -9.03 -0.83
N ILE A 130 -5.84 -7.86 -1.44
CA ILE A 130 -6.97 -7.03 -1.81
C ILE A 130 -6.89 -6.69 -3.30
N PRO A 131 -8.03 -6.50 -3.97
CA PRO A 131 -8.04 -6.10 -5.36
C PRO A 131 -7.44 -4.70 -5.51
N VAL A 132 -6.67 -4.50 -6.58
CA VAL A 132 -6.26 -3.16 -6.99
C VAL A 132 -7.51 -2.39 -7.42
N ILE A 133 -7.66 -1.16 -6.95
CA ILE A 133 -8.74 -0.28 -7.42
C ILE A 133 -8.44 0.10 -8.87
N TRP A 134 -9.39 -0.20 -9.73
CA TRP A 134 -9.32 0.14 -11.15
C TRP A 134 -10.52 1.01 -11.53
N SER A 135 -10.26 2.07 -12.27
CA SER A 135 -11.31 2.96 -12.81
C SER A 135 -12.01 2.31 -13.99
N GLY A 136 -12.58 1.18 -13.95
CA GLY A 136 -13.31 0.53 -15.04
C GLY A 136 -13.03 1.07 -16.46
N PHE A 137 -13.07 0.25 -17.45
CA PHE A 137 -13.07 0.74 -18.83
C PHE A 137 -14.36 1.56 -19.05
N GLU A 138 -14.25 2.76 -19.58
CA GLU A 138 -15.39 3.38 -20.24
C GLU A 138 -15.95 2.34 -21.21
N HIS A 139 -17.26 2.20 -21.26
CA HIS A 139 -18.05 1.20 -21.97
C HIS A 139 -17.29 0.53 -23.14
N VAL A 140 -16.83 -0.69 -22.92
CA VAL A 140 -16.28 -1.52 -24.00
C VAL A 140 -17.49 -2.02 -24.79
N PRO A 141 -17.58 -1.74 -26.09
CA PRO A 141 -18.68 -2.24 -26.91
C PRO A 141 -18.74 -3.78 -26.83
N ASP A 142 -19.94 -4.32 -26.90
CA ASP A 142 -20.14 -5.76 -26.86
C ASP A 142 -19.54 -6.39 -28.14
N ILE A 143 -18.31 -6.85 -28.01
CA ILE A 143 -17.54 -7.50 -29.07
C ILE A 143 -17.50 -9.00 -28.83
N GLN A 144 -17.60 -9.78 -29.87
CA GLN A 144 -17.44 -11.22 -29.77
C GLN A 144 -16.03 -11.55 -29.27
N LYS A 145 -15.95 -12.15 -28.07
CA LYS A 145 -14.69 -12.57 -27.48
C LYS A 145 -14.21 -13.85 -28.18
N MET A 146 -13.12 -13.75 -28.93
CA MET A 146 -12.47 -14.89 -29.60
C MET A 146 -11.26 -15.43 -28.83
N ILE A 147 -10.78 -14.70 -27.82
CA ILE A 147 -9.62 -15.08 -27.01
C ILE A 147 -10.12 -15.36 -25.60
N PHE A 148 -9.90 -16.58 -25.12
CA PHE A 148 -10.28 -16.99 -23.77
C PHE A 148 -9.49 -16.24 -22.69
N CYS A 149 -8.19 -16.11 -22.89
CA CYS A 149 -7.30 -15.41 -21.97
C CYS A 149 -6.17 -14.73 -22.73
N SER A 150 -5.83 -13.50 -22.37
CA SER A 150 -4.65 -12.81 -22.88
C SER A 150 -3.81 -12.28 -21.72
N PHE A 151 -2.49 -12.25 -21.91
CA PHE A 151 -1.56 -11.67 -20.97
C PHE A 151 -0.74 -10.59 -21.66
N ILE A 152 -0.76 -9.38 -21.08
CA ILE A 152 0.11 -8.28 -21.47
C ILE A 152 0.89 -7.83 -20.24
N GLY A 153 2.21 -7.95 -20.29
CA GLY A 153 3.05 -7.58 -19.15
C GLY A 153 4.54 -7.70 -19.43
N SER A 154 5.36 -7.13 -18.56
CA SER A 154 6.82 -7.28 -18.63
C SER A 154 7.27 -8.63 -18.07
N ILE A 155 8.37 -9.16 -18.58
CA ILE A 155 9.03 -10.38 -18.07
C ILE A 155 9.85 -10.01 -16.83
N THR A 156 9.17 -9.74 -15.72
CA THR A 156 9.82 -9.33 -14.47
C THR A 156 9.84 -10.40 -13.38
N HIS A 157 9.12 -11.51 -13.60
CA HIS A 157 9.04 -12.63 -12.66
C HIS A 157 9.18 -13.97 -13.40
N ASP A 158 9.75 -14.95 -12.75
CA ASP A 158 10.08 -16.26 -13.32
C ASP A 158 8.90 -17.05 -13.89
N ILE A 159 7.70 -16.77 -13.42
CA ILE A 159 6.48 -17.42 -13.91
C ILE A 159 6.02 -16.87 -15.27
N ARG A 160 6.28 -15.60 -15.57
CA ARG A 160 5.80 -14.94 -16.79
C ARG A 160 6.36 -15.53 -18.09
N PRO A 161 7.66 -15.91 -18.19
CA PRO A 161 8.18 -16.62 -19.35
C PRO A 161 7.47 -17.96 -19.60
N LYS A 162 6.98 -18.63 -18.53
CA LYS A 162 6.27 -19.92 -18.63
C LYS A 162 4.84 -19.79 -19.14
N LEU A 163 4.27 -18.60 -19.13
CA LEU A 163 2.91 -18.31 -19.64
C LEU A 163 2.91 -17.90 -21.11
N LEU A 164 4.08 -17.70 -21.72
CA LEU A 164 4.24 -17.27 -23.11
C LEU A 164 4.49 -18.45 -24.08
N VAL A 165 4.24 -19.66 -23.66
CA VAL A 165 4.39 -20.89 -24.47
C VAL A 165 3.08 -21.28 -25.11
#